data_e946dac6d78a433be198f8371bff5a65
#
_entry.id   e946dac6d78a433be198f8371bff5a65
#
_cell.length_a   1.000
_cell.length_b   1.000
_cell.length_c   1.000
_cell.angle_alpha   90.00
_cell.angle_beta   90.00
_cell.angle_gamma   90.00
#
_symmetry.space_group_name_H-M   'P 1'
#
loop_
_entity.id
_entity.type
_entity.pdbx_description
1 polymer ?
#
loop_
_entity_poly.entity_id
_entity_poly.type
_entity_poly.pdbx_seq_one_letter_code
_entity_poly.pdbx_strand_id
1 'polypeptide(L)'
;VRITHILNVHDAGVIINPALATAQVHGGMGMGIGWALYEELLVDPATGRVHNNNLLDYKFPTTCDIPDLDCAFVETQEPSGVYGNKSLGEPCW
;
A
#
# COMPACT_ATOMS: atom_id res chain seq x y z
N VAL A 1 -7.12 5.72 -17.07
CA VAL A 1 -7.42 6.42 -15.79
C VAL A 1 -6.13 6.97 -15.24
N ARG A 2 -6.15 8.20 -14.72
CA ARG A 2 -5.02 8.81 -14.04
C ARG A 2 -5.46 9.24 -12.65
N ILE A 3 -4.79 8.74 -11.63
CA ILE A 3 -4.97 9.18 -10.25
C ILE A 3 -4.08 10.42 -10.08
N THR A 4 -4.63 11.50 -9.55
CA THR A 4 -3.88 12.75 -9.30
C THR A 4 -3.52 12.93 -7.83
N HIS A 5 -4.34 12.39 -6.93
CA HIS A 5 -4.16 12.51 -5.50
C HIS A 5 -4.90 11.39 -4.76
N ILE A 6 -4.32 10.90 -3.66
CA ILE A 6 -4.95 9.96 -2.73
C ILE A 6 -4.75 10.50 -1.32
N LEU A 7 -5.83 10.55 -0.56
CA LEU A 7 -5.80 10.76 0.89
C LEU A 7 -6.27 9.49 1.59
N ASN A 8 -5.45 8.94 2.48
CA ASN A 8 -5.81 7.85 3.36
C ASN A 8 -5.93 8.36 4.80
N VAL A 9 -7.05 8.09 5.46
CA VAL A 9 -7.27 8.42 6.87
C VAL A 9 -7.37 7.13 7.67
N HIS A 10 -6.48 6.94 8.63
CA HIS A 10 -6.25 5.66 9.28
C HIS A 10 -6.34 5.75 10.79
N ASP A 11 -6.98 4.77 11.41
CA ASP A 11 -6.94 4.56 12.86
C ASP A 11 -5.94 3.45 13.19
N ALA A 12 -4.74 3.84 13.59
CA ALA A 12 -3.70 2.94 14.06
C ALA A 12 -3.43 3.07 15.57
N GLY A 13 -4.42 3.61 16.31
CA GLY A 13 -4.27 3.89 17.74
C GLY A 13 -3.27 5.00 17.99
N VAL A 14 -2.48 4.86 19.04
CA VAL A 14 -1.36 5.79 19.31
C VAL A 14 -0.24 5.58 18.31
N ILE A 15 0.15 6.63 17.59
CA ILE A 15 1.24 6.59 16.63
C ILE A 15 2.57 6.79 17.36
N ILE A 16 3.36 5.72 17.45
CA ILE A 16 4.64 5.74 18.17
C ILE A 16 5.71 6.48 17.38
N ASN A 17 5.74 6.24 16.07
CA ASN A 17 6.67 6.92 15.16
C ASN A 17 5.93 7.43 13.91
N PRO A 18 5.60 8.73 13.86
CA PRO A 18 4.82 9.29 12.76
C PRO A 18 5.48 9.12 11.38
N ALA A 19 6.79 9.27 11.29
CA ALA A 19 7.50 9.14 10.01
C ALA A 19 7.42 7.71 9.45
N LEU A 20 7.63 6.69 10.29
CA LEU A 20 7.51 5.29 9.88
C LEU A 20 6.07 4.91 9.59
N ALA A 21 5.10 5.41 10.37
CA ALA A 21 3.69 5.18 10.12
C ALA A 21 3.24 5.74 8.77
N THR A 22 3.61 6.98 8.47
CA THR A 22 3.37 7.62 7.17
C THR A 22 3.99 6.84 6.03
N ALA A 23 5.25 6.42 6.16
CA ALA A 23 5.93 5.62 5.14
C ALA A 23 5.22 4.28 4.88
N GLN A 24 4.71 3.63 5.92
CA GLN A 24 3.95 2.39 5.79
C GLN A 24 2.64 2.60 5.01
N VAL A 25 1.89 3.65 5.32
CA VAL A 25 0.65 4.00 4.63
C VAL A 25 0.92 4.33 3.16
N HIS A 26 1.92 5.16 2.87
CA HIS A 26 2.29 5.50 1.49
C HIS A 26 2.75 4.27 0.69
N GLY A 27 3.48 3.34 1.32
CA GLY A 27 3.87 2.07 0.70
C GLY A 27 2.66 1.22 0.31
N GLY A 28 1.68 1.09 1.20
CA GLY A 28 0.43 0.38 0.92
C GLY A 28 -0.37 1.01 -0.22
N MET A 29 -0.51 2.36 -0.22
CA MET A 29 -1.16 3.06 -1.34
C MET A 29 -0.46 2.78 -2.68
N GLY A 30 0.88 2.78 -2.70
CA GLY A 30 1.66 2.46 -3.90
C GLY A 30 1.39 1.05 -4.41
N MET A 31 1.30 0.06 -3.51
CA MET A 31 0.92 -1.31 -3.85
C MET A 31 -0.50 -1.38 -4.40
N GLY A 32 -1.46 -0.71 -3.77
CA GLY A 32 -2.85 -0.68 -4.24
C GLY A 32 -3.00 -0.07 -5.63
N ILE A 33 -2.25 1.00 -5.93
CA ILE A 33 -2.18 1.59 -7.28
C ILE A 33 -1.64 0.57 -8.28
N GLY A 34 -0.57 -0.14 -7.91
CA GLY A 34 0.03 -1.18 -8.73
C GLY A 34 -0.98 -2.24 -9.11
N TRP A 35 -1.64 -2.84 -8.15
CA TRP A 35 -2.62 -3.89 -8.37
C TRP A 35 -3.85 -3.43 -9.15
N ALA A 36 -4.29 -2.20 -8.93
CA ALA A 36 -5.48 -1.69 -9.60
C ALA A 36 -5.24 -1.29 -11.07
N LEU A 37 -4.06 -0.81 -11.43
CA LEU A 37 -3.83 -0.14 -12.70
C LEU A 37 -2.73 -0.73 -13.58
N TYR A 38 -1.77 -1.47 -13.01
CA TYR A 38 -0.55 -1.85 -13.73
C TYR A 38 -0.26 -3.34 -13.72
N GLU A 39 -0.48 -4.00 -12.58
CA GLU A 39 0.01 -5.34 -12.34
C GLU A 39 -0.94 -6.41 -12.89
N GLU A 40 -0.39 -7.36 -13.61
CA GLU A 40 -1.11 -8.52 -14.12
C GLU A 40 -0.19 -9.73 -14.08
N LEU A 41 -0.66 -10.81 -13.48
CA LEU A 41 0.05 -12.09 -13.50
C LEU A 41 -0.45 -12.95 -14.67
N LEU A 42 0.40 -13.15 -15.67
CA LEU A 42 0.09 -13.93 -16.87
C LEU A 42 0.43 -15.42 -16.65
N VAL A 43 -0.58 -16.23 -16.42
CA VAL A 43 -0.44 -17.67 -16.17
C VAL A 43 -0.97 -18.46 -17.36
N ASP A 44 -0.17 -19.40 -17.87
CA ASP A 44 -0.64 -20.41 -18.84
C ASP A 44 -1.62 -21.36 -18.15
N PRO A 45 -2.89 -21.39 -18.56
CA PRO A 45 -3.89 -22.22 -17.90
C PRO A 45 -3.70 -23.72 -18.08
N ALA A 46 -2.94 -24.15 -19.09
CA ALA A 46 -2.69 -25.57 -19.36
C ALA A 46 -1.54 -26.12 -18.52
N THR A 47 -0.53 -25.31 -18.24
CA THR A 47 0.71 -25.75 -17.57
C THR A 47 0.91 -25.14 -16.19
N GLY A 48 0.18 -24.08 -15.85
CA GLY A 48 0.40 -23.28 -14.64
C GLY A 48 1.66 -22.42 -14.69
N ARG A 49 2.33 -22.34 -15.83
CA ARG A 49 3.56 -21.57 -15.98
C ARG A 49 3.24 -20.07 -16.00
N VAL A 50 3.97 -19.31 -15.18
CA VAL A 50 3.92 -17.84 -15.21
C VAL A 50 4.81 -17.31 -16.34
N HIS A 51 4.25 -16.50 -17.23
CA HIS A 51 4.98 -15.95 -18.37
C HIS A 51 5.82 -14.73 -18.03
N ASN A 52 5.32 -13.89 -17.11
CA ASN A 52 5.96 -12.63 -16.69
C ASN A 52 6.54 -12.72 -15.27
N ASN A 53 7.29 -13.78 -15.00
CA ASN A 53 7.90 -14.07 -13.69
C ASN A 53 9.24 -13.34 -13.44
N ASN A 54 9.44 -12.20 -14.06
CA ASN A 54 10.68 -11.43 -13.95
C ASN A 54 10.37 -9.92 -13.99
N LEU A 55 11.31 -9.10 -13.50
CA LEU A 55 11.13 -7.65 -13.41
C LEU A 55 11.21 -6.89 -14.75
N LEU A 56 11.56 -7.58 -15.84
CA LEU A 56 11.51 -6.99 -17.16
C LEU A 56 10.08 -6.97 -17.72
N ASP A 57 9.33 -8.05 -17.48
CA ASP A 57 8.00 -8.28 -18.05
C ASP A 57 6.88 -7.96 -17.07
N TYR A 58 7.07 -8.23 -15.77
CA TYR A 58 6.10 -7.87 -14.74
C TYR A 58 6.10 -6.37 -14.51
N LYS A 59 4.97 -5.71 -14.75
CA LYS A 59 4.84 -4.26 -14.62
C LYS A 59 4.32 -3.88 -13.25
N PHE A 60 5.02 -3.01 -12.58
CA PHE A 60 4.57 -2.34 -11.36
C PHE A 60 4.83 -0.83 -11.48
N PRO A 61 4.14 0.02 -10.71
CA PRO A 61 4.27 1.46 -10.82
C PRO A 61 5.68 1.92 -10.48
N THR A 62 6.15 2.89 -11.23
CA THR A 62 7.39 3.62 -10.95
C THR A 62 7.10 4.90 -10.18
N THR A 63 8.12 5.60 -9.73
CA THR A 63 7.96 6.90 -9.06
C THR A 63 7.27 7.95 -9.92
N CYS A 64 7.31 7.80 -11.26
CA CYS A 64 6.60 8.68 -12.20
C CYS A 64 5.10 8.40 -12.29
N ASP A 65 4.67 7.23 -11.83
CA ASP A 65 3.27 6.78 -11.87
C ASP A 65 2.53 7.05 -10.58
N ILE A 66 3.26 7.28 -9.48
CA ILE A 66 2.68 7.54 -8.16
C ILE A 66 2.17 8.98 -8.10
N PRO A 67 0.90 9.20 -7.73
CA PRO A 67 0.33 10.52 -7.55
C PRO A 67 0.80 11.18 -6.24
N ASP A 68 0.27 12.38 -5.96
CA ASP A 68 0.40 12.96 -4.63
C ASP A 68 -0.31 12.07 -3.60
N LEU A 69 0.42 11.69 -2.56
CA LEU A 69 -0.07 10.83 -1.48
C LEU A 69 -0.09 11.61 -0.17
N ASP A 70 -1.26 11.67 0.45
CA ASP A 70 -1.43 12.20 1.79
C ASP A 70 -1.97 11.15 2.73
N CYS A 71 -1.57 11.20 3.99
CA CYS A 71 -2.19 10.40 5.03
C CYS A 71 -2.45 11.21 6.30
N ALA A 72 -3.50 10.84 7.01
CA ALA A 72 -3.83 11.35 8.32
C ALA A 72 -4.14 10.19 9.27
N PHE A 73 -3.86 10.38 10.55
CA PHE A 73 -4.16 9.40 11.58
C PHE A 73 -5.23 9.92 12.53
N VAL A 74 -6.20 9.07 12.83
CA VAL A 74 -7.17 9.32 13.89
C VAL A 74 -6.55 8.85 15.19
N GLU A 75 -6.41 9.74 16.16
CA GLU A 75 -5.87 9.38 17.48
C GLU A 75 -6.91 8.63 18.29
N THR A 76 -6.64 7.36 18.54
CA THR A 76 -7.39 6.50 19.46
C THR A 76 -6.42 5.78 20.38
N GLN A 77 -6.96 5.10 21.40
CA GLN A 77 -6.17 4.24 22.27
C GLN A 77 -6.75 2.83 22.26
N GLU A 78 -5.92 1.85 21.96
CA GLU A 78 -6.28 0.44 22.04
C GLU A 78 -5.81 -0.13 23.37
N PRO A 79 -6.73 -0.49 24.30
CA PRO A 79 -6.34 -0.96 25.63
C PRO A 79 -5.49 -2.25 25.62
N SER A 80 -5.64 -3.08 24.61
CA SER A 80 -4.87 -4.32 24.43
C SER A 80 -3.56 -4.12 23.68
N GLY A 81 -3.36 -2.94 23.06
CA GLY A 81 -2.18 -2.60 22.30
C GLY A 81 -1.01 -2.12 23.14
N VAL A 82 0.21 -2.39 22.71
CA VAL A 82 1.42 -1.87 23.36
C VAL A 82 1.42 -0.34 23.22
N TYR A 83 1.46 0.37 24.35
CA TYR A 83 1.33 1.84 24.40
C TYR A 83 0.04 2.39 23.75
N GLY A 84 -1.01 1.58 23.61
CA GLY A 84 -2.26 2.01 22.99
C GLY A 84 -2.27 2.01 21.46
N ASN A 85 -1.27 1.40 20.81
CA ASN A 85 -1.23 1.29 19.36
C ASN A 85 -2.14 0.18 18.81
N LYS A 86 -2.48 0.28 17.54
CA LYS A 86 -3.06 -0.79 16.73
C LYS A 86 -2.06 -1.24 15.65
N SER A 87 -2.32 -2.38 15.04
CA SER A 87 -1.50 -2.84 13.92
C SER A 87 -1.56 -1.85 12.73
N LEU A 88 -0.43 -1.65 12.09
CA LEU A 88 -0.27 -0.81 10.90
C LEU A 88 0.52 -1.58 9.82
N GLY A 89 0.26 -2.88 9.66
CA GLY A 89 0.94 -3.72 8.69
C GLY A 89 0.55 -3.36 7.26
N GLU A 90 -0.65 -3.73 6.86
CA GLU A 90 -1.15 -3.58 5.48
C GLU A 90 -2.59 -3.04 5.44
N PRO A 91 -2.90 -1.94 6.13
CA PRO A 91 -4.29 -1.47 6.23
C PRO A 91 -4.74 -0.53 5.12
N CYS A 92 -3.91 -0.24 4.14
CA CYS A 92 -4.14 0.85 3.17
C CYS A 92 -4.37 0.37 1.74
N TRP A 93 -4.82 -0.86 1.54
CA TRP A 93 -5.07 -1.45 0.22
C TRP A 93 -6.26 -2.41 0.21
#